data_7077c06d0850d453124812cf16e1fc0d
#
_entry.id   7077c06d0850d453124812cf16e1fc0d
#
_cell.length_a   1.000
_cell.length_b   1.000
_cell.length_c   1.000
_cell.angle_alpha   90.00
_cell.angle_beta   90.00
_cell.angle_gamma   90.00
#
_symmetry.space_group_name_H-M   'P 1'
#
loop_
_entity.id
_entity.type
_entity.pdbx_description
1 polymer ?
#
loop_
_entity_poly.entity_id
_entity_poly.type
_entity_poly.pdbx_seq_one_letter_code
_entity_poly.pdbx_strand_id
1 'polypeptide(L)'
;MSQSAENPIRPWKQTDTKPLGDFRIFTVRSDRKVSPRTQAEHDFFVIDCANWVNVVAVTPEQELVMVEQFRHGSNTVELEIPGGMIDRQDASPVAAGARELREETGFAGENARLLGQILPNPAIMSNTCYTVLVEHCRCVHPVEFDHGEDLVTRLVPVAEIPRLVAAGKIGHSLVVVALYHFDLWQRRMKLERV
;
A
#
# COMPACT_ATOMS: atom_id res chain seq x y z
N MET A 1 8.20 -37.76 11.88
CA MET A 1 8.92 -36.65 12.52
C MET A 1 9.50 -35.80 11.40
N SER A 2 8.82 -34.70 11.04
CA SER A 2 9.30 -33.77 10.02
C SER A 2 10.41 -32.93 10.65
N GLN A 3 11.66 -33.13 10.23
CA GLN A 3 12.73 -32.17 10.48
C GLN A 3 12.33 -30.87 9.76
N SER A 4 12.02 -29.82 10.51
CA SER A 4 11.94 -28.48 9.95
C SER A 4 13.33 -28.18 9.36
N ALA A 5 13.42 -28.14 8.03
CA ALA A 5 14.65 -27.72 7.37
C ALA A 5 14.99 -26.33 7.89
N GLU A 6 16.09 -26.21 8.64
CA GLU A 6 16.61 -24.91 9.06
C GLU A 6 16.80 -24.05 7.82
N ASN A 7 16.24 -22.84 7.85
CA ASN A 7 16.42 -21.90 6.75
C ASN A 7 17.94 -21.63 6.58
N PRO A 8 18.52 -21.97 5.43
CA PRO A 8 19.97 -21.82 5.21
C PRO A 8 20.42 -20.36 5.20
N ILE A 9 19.47 -19.43 5.02
CA ILE A 9 19.73 -17.99 5.07
C ILE A 9 19.58 -17.50 6.50
N ARG A 10 20.65 -16.97 7.06
CA ARG A 10 20.68 -16.41 8.41
C ARG A 10 20.58 -14.89 8.38
N PRO A 11 19.89 -14.25 9.36
CA PRO A 11 19.88 -12.80 9.50
C PRO A 11 21.31 -12.25 9.65
N TRP A 12 21.54 -11.09 9.04
CA TRP A 12 22.79 -10.35 9.23
C TRP A 12 22.76 -9.60 10.56
N LYS A 13 23.87 -9.64 11.30
CA LYS A 13 23.99 -8.93 12.56
C LYS A 13 24.32 -7.46 12.29
N GLN A 14 23.45 -6.55 12.71
CA GLN A 14 23.73 -5.11 12.69
C GLN A 14 24.71 -4.76 13.79
N THR A 15 25.78 -4.02 13.45
CA THR A 15 26.84 -3.58 14.35
C THR A 15 26.85 -2.07 14.56
N ASP A 16 26.35 -1.29 13.59
CA ASP A 16 26.26 0.16 13.68
C ASP A 16 25.10 0.68 12.85
N THR A 17 24.65 1.91 13.14
CA THR A 17 23.70 2.65 12.33
C THR A 17 24.02 4.13 12.35
N LYS A 18 23.94 4.79 11.19
CA LYS A 18 24.26 6.20 11.03
C LYS A 18 23.16 6.92 10.24
N PRO A 19 22.52 7.96 10.79
CA PRO A 19 21.61 8.80 10.01
C PRO A 19 22.38 9.53 8.93
N LEU A 20 21.78 9.63 7.73
CA LEU A 20 22.36 10.29 6.56
C LEU A 20 21.56 11.51 6.12
N GLY A 21 20.25 11.55 6.35
CA GLY A 21 19.42 12.69 5.97
C GLY A 21 17.98 12.54 6.43
N ASP A 22 17.31 13.69 6.56
CA ASP A 22 15.88 13.82 6.84
C ASP A 22 15.25 14.65 5.71
N PHE A 23 14.22 14.08 5.07
CA PHE A 23 13.52 14.65 3.91
C PHE A 23 12.02 14.85 4.20
N ARG A 24 11.63 15.03 5.46
CA ARG A 24 10.26 15.19 5.98
C ARG A 24 9.40 13.93 5.89
N ILE A 25 9.15 13.43 4.67
CA ILE A 25 8.31 12.24 4.43
C ILE A 25 9.07 10.92 4.60
N PHE A 26 10.41 10.98 4.61
CA PHE A 26 11.27 9.83 4.89
C PHE A 26 12.63 10.29 5.43
N THR A 27 13.30 9.39 6.12
CA THR A 27 14.72 9.55 6.50
C THR A 27 15.57 8.48 5.84
N VAL A 28 16.87 8.75 5.71
CA VAL A 28 17.84 7.77 5.18
C VAL A 28 18.89 7.50 6.25
N ARG A 29 19.20 6.22 6.46
CA ARG A 29 20.31 5.78 7.31
C ARG A 29 21.20 4.78 6.61
N SER A 30 22.42 4.63 7.10
CA SER A 30 23.34 3.54 6.75
C SER A 30 23.44 2.58 7.93
N ASP A 31 23.09 1.31 7.71
CA ASP A 31 23.25 0.23 8.66
C ASP A 31 24.48 -0.60 8.30
N ARG A 32 25.47 -0.71 9.23
CA ARG A 32 26.59 -1.63 9.07
C ARG A 32 26.20 -3.00 9.58
N LYS A 33 26.39 -4.01 8.73
CA LYS A 33 26.01 -5.40 9.05
C LYS A 33 27.10 -6.39 8.68
N VAL A 34 27.21 -7.44 9.51
CA VAL A 34 28.15 -8.55 9.30
C VAL A 34 27.47 -9.70 8.58
N SER A 35 28.07 -10.15 7.49
CA SER A 35 27.59 -11.33 6.76
C SER A 35 27.76 -12.60 7.60
N PRO A 36 26.70 -13.38 7.84
CA PRO A 36 26.83 -14.65 8.57
C PRO A 36 27.63 -15.71 7.78
N ARG A 37 27.77 -15.55 6.46
CA ARG A 37 28.49 -16.47 5.58
C ARG A 37 29.98 -16.15 5.49
N THR A 38 30.35 -14.87 5.31
CA THR A 38 31.70 -14.44 5.01
C THR A 38 32.41 -13.77 6.17
N GLN A 39 31.66 -13.36 7.21
CA GLN A 39 32.10 -12.53 8.34
C GLN A 39 32.59 -11.13 7.90
N ALA A 40 32.41 -10.76 6.64
CA ALA A 40 32.74 -9.43 6.14
C ALA A 40 31.65 -8.41 6.55
N GLU A 41 32.08 -7.16 6.81
CA GLU A 41 31.21 -6.03 7.09
C GLU A 41 30.80 -5.33 5.78
N HIS A 42 29.55 -4.89 5.73
CA HIS A 42 28.99 -4.12 4.63
C HIS A 42 28.06 -3.03 5.16
N ASP A 43 28.02 -1.90 4.47
CA ASP A 43 27.07 -0.82 4.73
C ASP A 43 25.85 -0.96 3.79
N PHE A 44 24.64 -0.87 4.37
CA PHE A 44 23.37 -0.93 3.66
C PHE A 44 22.59 0.34 3.89
N PHE A 45 22.06 0.91 2.83
CA PHE A 45 21.24 2.12 2.91
C PHE A 45 19.77 1.73 3.07
N VAL A 46 19.12 2.36 4.04
CA VAL A 46 17.72 2.12 4.37
C VAL A 46 16.95 3.43 4.36
N ILE A 47 15.81 3.42 3.70
CA ILE A 47 14.82 4.50 3.71
C ILE A 47 13.77 4.14 4.76
N ASP A 48 13.65 4.98 5.79
CA ASP A 48 12.59 4.88 6.79
C ASP A 48 11.50 5.88 6.48
N CYS A 49 10.29 5.41 6.35
CA CYS A 49 9.10 6.24 6.19
C CYS A 49 7.91 5.67 6.97
N ALA A 50 6.83 6.44 7.07
CA ALA A 50 5.59 5.97 7.64
C ALA A 50 5.06 4.74 6.90
N ASN A 51 4.27 3.93 7.56
CA ASN A 51 3.49 2.90 6.89
C ASN A 51 2.43 3.53 5.98
N TRP A 52 2.03 2.81 4.95
CA TRP A 52 1.04 3.26 3.97
C TRP A 52 -0.20 2.39 4.00
N VAL A 53 -1.30 2.96 3.52
CA VAL A 53 -2.55 2.25 3.29
C VAL A 53 -3.06 2.51 1.88
N ASN A 54 -3.54 1.46 1.21
CA ASN A 54 -4.30 1.51 -0.02
C ASN A 54 -5.73 1.02 0.25
N VAL A 55 -6.72 1.66 -0.35
CA VAL A 55 -8.13 1.36 -0.13
C VAL A 55 -8.78 0.85 -1.40
N VAL A 56 -9.23 -0.39 -1.37
CA VAL A 56 -10.13 -0.95 -2.37
C VAL A 56 -11.55 -0.60 -1.94
N ALA A 57 -12.11 0.46 -2.49
CA ALA A 57 -13.44 0.97 -2.17
C ALA A 57 -14.43 0.54 -3.27
N VAL A 58 -15.46 -0.22 -2.89
CA VAL A 58 -16.42 -0.81 -3.83
C VAL A 58 -17.82 -0.21 -3.62
N THR A 59 -18.42 0.32 -4.68
CA THR A 59 -19.80 0.82 -4.66
C THR A 59 -20.80 -0.33 -4.73
N PRO A 60 -22.09 -0.09 -4.37
CA PRO A 60 -23.17 -1.09 -4.59
C PRO A 60 -23.31 -1.50 -6.05
N GLU A 61 -22.97 -0.61 -6.99
CA GLU A 61 -23.03 -0.81 -8.43
C GLU A 61 -21.84 -1.62 -8.98
N GLN A 62 -20.96 -2.15 -8.08
CA GLN A 62 -19.75 -2.91 -8.44
C GLN A 62 -18.74 -2.08 -9.25
N GLU A 63 -18.54 -0.84 -8.86
CA GLU A 63 -17.48 0.03 -9.33
C GLU A 63 -16.43 0.24 -8.24
N LEU A 64 -15.16 0.36 -8.62
CA LEU A 64 -14.11 0.85 -7.74
C LEU A 64 -14.08 2.36 -7.72
N VAL A 65 -14.00 2.93 -6.54
CA VAL A 65 -13.64 4.34 -6.36
C VAL A 65 -12.14 4.45 -6.59
N MET A 66 -11.74 5.11 -7.66
CA MET A 66 -10.35 5.32 -8.04
C MET A 66 -10.04 6.81 -8.09
N VAL A 67 -8.77 7.15 -8.16
CA VAL A 67 -8.28 8.53 -8.28
C VAL A 67 -7.28 8.64 -9.43
N GLU A 68 -7.34 9.74 -10.18
CA GLU A 68 -6.25 10.16 -11.06
C GLU A 68 -5.41 11.19 -10.33
N GLN A 69 -4.11 10.96 -10.23
CA GLN A 69 -3.17 11.81 -9.53
C GLN A 69 -1.86 11.94 -10.31
N PHE A 70 -1.29 13.15 -10.33
CA PHE A 70 0.06 13.35 -10.85
C PHE A 70 1.11 12.87 -9.86
N ARG A 71 1.94 11.90 -10.26
CA ARG A 71 3.03 11.37 -9.45
C ARG A 71 4.36 12.00 -9.86
N HIS A 72 4.95 12.77 -8.95
CA HIS A 72 6.20 13.49 -9.19
C HIS A 72 7.39 12.58 -9.48
N GLY A 73 7.41 11.36 -8.94
CA GLY A 73 8.49 10.41 -9.16
C GLY A 73 8.53 9.84 -10.57
N SER A 74 7.37 9.47 -11.13
CA SER A 74 7.23 8.99 -12.52
C SER A 74 7.04 10.13 -13.53
N ASN A 75 6.64 11.31 -13.04
CA ASN A 75 6.27 12.47 -13.85
C ASN A 75 5.09 12.20 -14.81
N THR A 76 4.12 11.41 -14.33
CA THR A 76 2.94 10.95 -15.07
C THR A 76 1.67 11.12 -14.24
N VAL A 77 0.52 11.20 -14.92
CA VAL A 77 -0.78 11.04 -14.27
C VAL A 77 -1.09 9.55 -14.21
N GLU A 78 -1.29 9.05 -12.98
CA GLU A 78 -1.57 7.65 -12.73
C GLU A 78 -3.03 7.45 -12.31
N LEU A 79 -3.62 6.33 -12.75
CA LEU A 79 -4.91 5.86 -12.26
C LEU A 79 -4.67 4.89 -11.09
N GLU A 80 -5.09 5.29 -9.92
CA GLU A 80 -4.80 4.60 -8.65
C GLU A 80 -6.07 4.36 -7.83
N ILE A 81 -5.94 3.64 -6.74
CA ILE A 81 -6.95 3.58 -5.67
C ILE A 81 -6.60 4.59 -4.59
N PRO A 82 -7.55 5.09 -3.80
CA PRO A 82 -7.29 5.99 -2.69
C PRO A 82 -6.30 5.40 -1.68
N GLY A 83 -5.49 6.26 -1.05
CA GLY A 83 -4.56 5.83 -0.03
C GLY A 83 -3.45 6.83 0.24
N GLY A 84 -2.83 6.68 1.41
CA GLY A 84 -1.81 7.59 1.86
C GLY A 84 -0.98 7.05 3.02
N MET A 85 -0.43 7.97 3.80
CA MET A 85 0.35 7.63 5.00
C MET A 85 -0.57 7.33 6.18
N ILE A 86 -0.17 6.33 6.97
CA ILE A 86 -0.82 6.06 8.25
C ILE A 86 -0.24 7.05 9.27
N ASP A 87 -1.09 7.91 9.81
CA ASP A 87 -0.74 8.89 10.81
C ASP A 87 -0.63 8.26 12.20
N ARG A 88 0.13 8.93 13.08
CA ARG A 88 0.28 8.48 14.48
C ARG A 88 -1.03 8.48 15.27
N GLN A 89 -2.00 9.28 14.85
CA GLN A 89 -3.32 9.38 15.46
C GLN A 89 -4.32 8.35 14.92
N ASP A 90 -4.01 7.68 13.81
CA ASP A 90 -4.87 6.63 13.28
C ASP A 90 -4.86 5.41 14.22
N ALA A 91 -6.03 5.01 14.67
CA ALA A 91 -6.18 3.88 15.59
C ALA A 91 -5.77 2.52 14.98
N SER A 92 -5.79 2.43 13.66
CA SER A 92 -5.43 1.22 12.91
C SER A 92 -5.25 1.53 11.41
N PRO A 93 -4.63 0.62 10.62
CA PRO A 93 -4.60 0.75 9.16
C PRO A 93 -6.00 0.84 8.53
N VAL A 94 -7.01 0.20 9.13
CA VAL A 94 -8.40 0.28 8.66
C VAL A 94 -8.97 1.68 8.88
N ALA A 95 -8.69 2.30 10.04
CA ALA A 95 -9.11 3.67 10.33
C ALA A 95 -8.42 4.67 9.39
N ALA A 96 -7.11 4.52 9.17
CA ALA A 96 -6.36 5.33 8.21
C ALA A 96 -6.98 5.23 6.80
N GLY A 97 -7.26 4.01 6.33
CA GLY A 97 -7.87 3.82 5.01
C GLY A 97 -9.25 4.45 4.88
N ALA A 98 -10.08 4.39 5.92
CA ALA A 98 -11.39 5.03 5.91
C ALA A 98 -11.26 6.57 5.90
N ARG A 99 -10.27 7.14 6.57
CA ARG A 99 -9.95 8.57 6.57
C ARG A 99 -9.51 9.01 5.17
N GLU A 100 -8.50 8.37 4.60
CA GLU A 100 -7.97 8.67 3.25
C GLU A 100 -9.06 8.59 2.18
N LEU A 101 -9.87 7.52 2.18
CA LEU A 101 -10.98 7.39 1.25
C LEU A 101 -11.92 8.60 1.31
N ARG A 102 -12.27 9.04 2.54
CA ARG A 102 -13.15 10.18 2.74
C ARG A 102 -12.50 11.49 2.27
N GLU A 103 -11.27 11.75 2.68
CA GLU A 103 -10.55 12.99 2.40
C GLU A 103 -10.28 13.18 0.91
N GLU A 104 -9.79 12.15 0.23
CA GLU A 104 -9.45 12.20 -1.19
C GLU A 104 -10.67 12.15 -2.12
N THR A 105 -11.75 11.48 -1.73
CA THR A 105 -12.84 11.18 -2.67
C THR A 105 -14.24 11.61 -2.21
N GLY A 106 -14.41 11.92 -0.93
CA GLY A 106 -15.72 12.14 -0.33
C GLY A 106 -16.55 10.86 -0.14
N PHE A 107 -16.01 9.69 -0.48
CA PHE A 107 -16.71 8.42 -0.30
C PHE A 107 -16.53 7.87 1.11
N ALA A 108 -17.57 7.23 1.61
CA ALA A 108 -17.56 6.40 2.80
C ALA A 108 -18.39 5.14 2.55
N GLY A 109 -18.10 4.08 3.29
CA GLY A 109 -18.80 2.81 3.12
C GLY A 109 -18.82 2.00 4.41
N GLU A 110 -19.14 0.73 4.27
CA GLU A 110 -19.37 -0.22 5.36
C GLU A 110 -18.34 -1.36 5.32
N ASN A 111 -18.36 -2.18 6.37
CA ASN A 111 -17.56 -3.43 6.42
C ASN A 111 -16.07 -3.23 6.15
N ALA A 112 -15.50 -2.10 6.57
CA ALA A 112 -14.08 -1.84 6.40
C ALA A 112 -13.24 -2.92 7.07
N ARG A 113 -12.31 -3.54 6.31
CA ARG A 113 -11.46 -4.64 6.80
C ARG A 113 -10.11 -4.70 6.11
N LEU A 114 -9.12 -5.24 6.81
CA LEU A 114 -7.81 -5.52 6.23
C LEU A 114 -7.92 -6.73 5.28
N LEU A 115 -7.44 -6.59 4.03
CA LEU A 115 -7.28 -7.68 3.07
C LEU A 115 -5.88 -8.30 3.12
N GLY A 116 -4.85 -7.48 3.33
CA GLY A 116 -3.48 -7.92 3.36
C GLY A 116 -2.49 -6.81 3.62
N GLN A 117 -1.22 -7.18 3.65
CA GLN A 117 -0.12 -6.24 3.79
C GLN A 117 1.08 -6.72 2.98
N ILE A 118 1.91 -5.79 2.53
CA ILE A 118 3.16 -6.09 1.83
C ILE A 118 4.28 -5.16 2.29
N LEU A 119 5.50 -5.54 1.98
CA LEU A 119 6.68 -4.68 2.07
C LEU A 119 6.90 -4.04 0.70
N PRO A 120 6.79 -2.71 0.56
CA PRO A 120 6.85 -2.04 -0.74
C PRO A 120 8.14 -2.29 -1.50
N ASN A 121 9.26 -2.18 -0.83
CA ASN A 121 10.58 -2.51 -1.36
C ASN A 121 11.51 -2.97 -0.22
N PRO A 122 11.42 -4.26 0.19
CA PRO A 122 12.16 -4.77 1.36
C PRO A 122 13.69 -4.75 1.19
N ALA A 123 14.20 -4.47 0.00
CA ALA A 123 15.63 -4.33 -0.24
C ALA A 123 16.19 -3.04 0.38
N ILE A 124 15.40 -1.97 0.43
CA ILE A 124 15.86 -0.64 0.86
C ILE A 124 14.86 0.12 1.72
N MET A 125 13.61 -0.34 1.86
CA MET A 125 12.57 0.35 2.64
C MET A 125 12.16 -0.48 3.85
N SER A 126 11.87 0.20 4.96
CA SER A 126 11.51 -0.45 6.23
C SER A 126 10.00 -0.47 6.52
N ASN A 127 9.21 0.24 5.71
CA ASN A 127 7.77 0.38 5.95
C ASN A 127 6.94 -0.77 5.39
N THR A 128 5.70 -0.80 5.83
CA THR A 128 4.65 -1.72 5.36
C THR A 128 3.57 -0.94 4.63
N CYS A 129 2.99 -1.53 3.57
CA CYS A 129 1.79 -1.02 2.92
C CYS A 129 0.63 -2.00 3.18
N TYR A 130 -0.47 -1.48 3.71
CA TYR A 130 -1.68 -2.23 4.02
C TYR A 130 -2.72 -2.07 2.92
N THR A 131 -3.49 -3.13 2.65
CA THR A 131 -4.65 -3.09 1.74
C THR A 131 -5.92 -3.21 2.55
N VAL A 132 -6.78 -2.21 2.49
CA VAL A 132 -8.08 -2.16 3.17
C VAL A 132 -9.19 -2.27 2.13
N LEU A 133 -10.20 -3.10 2.38
CA LEU A 133 -11.45 -3.14 1.63
C LEU A 133 -12.50 -2.33 2.36
N VAL A 134 -13.26 -1.51 1.62
CA VAL A 134 -14.47 -0.85 2.09
C VAL A 134 -15.59 -1.15 1.10
N GLU A 135 -16.71 -1.69 1.57
CA GLU A 135 -17.85 -2.08 0.75
C GLU A 135 -19.00 -1.06 0.84
N HIS A 136 -19.90 -1.11 -0.14
CA HIS A 136 -21.09 -0.27 -0.22
C HIS A 136 -20.78 1.24 -0.18
N CYS A 137 -19.68 1.63 -0.79
CA CYS A 137 -19.20 3.01 -0.77
C CYS A 137 -20.15 3.94 -1.52
N ARG A 138 -20.43 5.11 -0.91
CA ARG A 138 -21.22 6.21 -1.49
C ARG A 138 -20.50 7.53 -1.23
N CYS A 139 -20.62 8.46 -2.16
CA CYS A 139 -20.14 9.83 -1.97
C CYS A 139 -21.10 10.56 -1.04
N VAL A 140 -20.65 10.84 0.19
CA VAL A 140 -21.50 11.42 1.27
C VAL A 140 -20.82 12.59 1.98
N HIS A 141 -19.56 12.91 1.60
CA HIS A 141 -18.79 14.02 2.14
C HIS A 141 -18.21 14.89 1.01
N PRO A 142 -17.92 16.17 1.26
CA PRO A 142 -17.01 16.91 0.40
C PRO A 142 -15.60 16.31 0.47
N VAL A 143 -14.79 16.52 -0.57
CA VAL A 143 -13.36 16.21 -0.55
C VAL A 143 -12.61 17.22 0.33
N GLU A 144 -11.54 16.76 1.00
CA GLU A 144 -10.74 17.56 1.92
C GLU A 144 -9.26 17.33 1.61
N PHE A 145 -8.78 17.84 0.47
CA PHE A 145 -7.40 17.63 0.00
C PHE A 145 -6.36 18.27 0.91
N ASP A 146 -5.27 17.57 1.12
CA ASP A 146 -4.07 18.12 1.70
C ASP A 146 -3.39 19.14 0.77
N HIS A 147 -2.51 20.00 1.31
CA HIS A 147 -1.91 21.12 0.59
C HIS A 147 -1.13 20.76 -0.68
N GLY A 148 -0.78 19.51 -0.90
CA GLY A 148 -0.03 19.04 -2.07
C GLY A 148 -0.82 18.08 -2.95
N GLU A 149 -2.11 17.92 -2.69
CA GLU A 149 -2.97 16.97 -3.39
C GLU A 149 -3.80 17.67 -4.47
N ASP A 150 -3.81 17.05 -5.64
CA ASP A 150 -4.66 17.42 -6.76
C ASP A 150 -5.13 16.12 -7.42
N LEU A 151 -6.35 15.72 -7.09
CA LEU A 151 -6.92 14.42 -7.39
C LEU A 151 -8.24 14.56 -8.13
N VAL A 152 -8.54 13.62 -9.02
CA VAL A 152 -9.84 13.49 -9.66
C VAL A 152 -10.39 12.09 -9.41
N THR A 153 -11.53 12.00 -8.72
CA THR A 153 -12.22 10.73 -8.48
C THR A 153 -12.79 10.15 -9.78
N ARG A 154 -12.60 8.85 -9.97
CA ARG A 154 -13.14 8.04 -11.06
C ARG A 154 -13.88 6.82 -10.52
N LEU A 155 -15.03 6.51 -11.08
CA LEU A 155 -15.71 5.25 -10.86
C LEU A 155 -15.38 4.30 -12.01
N VAL A 156 -14.83 3.15 -11.70
CA VAL A 156 -14.37 2.17 -12.70
C VAL A 156 -15.01 0.81 -12.41
N PRO A 157 -15.77 0.23 -13.36
CA PRO A 157 -16.34 -1.09 -13.16
C PRO A 157 -15.30 -2.13 -12.75
N VAL A 158 -15.55 -2.91 -11.70
CA VAL A 158 -14.63 -3.95 -11.21
C VAL A 158 -14.24 -4.91 -12.35
N ALA A 159 -15.16 -5.19 -13.25
CA ALA A 159 -14.93 -6.08 -14.41
C ALA A 159 -13.89 -5.53 -15.41
N GLU A 160 -13.64 -4.21 -15.43
CA GLU A 160 -12.65 -3.57 -16.31
C GLU A 160 -11.22 -3.59 -15.75
N ILE A 161 -11.06 -3.78 -14.46
CA ILE A 161 -9.77 -3.67 -13.78
C ILE A 161 -8.71 -4.60 -14.39
N PRO A 162 -8.97 -5.90 -14.67
CA PRO A 162 -7.96 -6.76 -15.26
C PRO A 162 -7.46 -6.25 -16.62
N ARG A 163 -8.35 -5.68 -17.43
CA ARG A 163 -8.00 -5.11 -18.73
C ARG A 163 -7.12 -3.86 -18.59
N LEU A 164 -7.44 -2.99 -17.63
CA LEU A 164 -6.67 -1.76 -17.37
C LEU A 164 -5.26 -2.08 -16.86
N VAL A 165 -5.12 -3.06 -15.96
CA VAL A 165 -3.81 -3.55 -15.48
C VAL A 165 -3.02 -4.16 -16.65
N ALA A 166 -3.63 -5.05 -17.43
CA ALA A 166 -2.96 -5.70 -18.56
C ALA A 166 -2.54 -4.71 -19.66
N ALA A 167 -3.27 -3.61 -19.82
CA ALA A 167 -2.94 -2.54 -20.76
C ALA A 167 -1.94 -1.50 -20.22
N GLY A 168 -1.43 -1.67 -18.97
CA GLY A 168 -0.53 -0.73 -18.31
C GLY A 168 -1.16 0.62 -17.97
N LYS A 169 -2.50 0.71 -17.93
CA LYS A 169 -3.22 1.92 -17.52
C LYS A 169 -3.29 2.08 -16.00
N ILE A 170 -3.12 1.00 -15.27
CA ILE A 170 -2.89 0.96 -13.84
C ILE A 170 -1.47 0.42 -13.68
N GLY A 171 -0.48 1.31 -13.49
CA GLY A 171 0.94 0.99 -13.50
C GLY A 171 1.59 1.01 -12.11
N HIS A 172 0.96 1.63 -11.12
CA HIS A 172 1.51 1.74 -9.78
C HIS A 172 1.53 0.37 -9.08
N SER A 173 2.72 -0.10 -8.72
CA SER A 173 2.93 -1.47 -8.18
C SER A 173 2.09 -1.78 -6.95
N LEU A 174 1.96 -0.82 -6.01
CA LEU A 174 1.19 -1.00 -4.78
C LEU A 174 -0.31 -1.11 -5.06
N VAL A 175 -0.80 -0.39 -6.08
CA VAL A 175 -2.20 -0.49 -6.55
C VAL A 175 -2.45 -1.86 -7.15
N VAL A 176 -1.55 -2.33 -8.02
CA VAL A 176 -1.67 -3.67 -8.65
C VAL A 176 -1.71 -4.77 -7.59
N VAL A 177 -0.86 -4.69 -6.54
CA VAL A 177 -0.86 -5.66 -5.44
C VAL A 177 -2.15 -5.57 -4.62
N ALA A 178 -2.66 -4.38 -4.33
CA ALA A 178 -3.92 -4.22 -3.61
C ALA A 178 -5.10 -4.80 -4.39
N LEU A 179 -5.14 -4.59 -5.70
CA LEU A 179 -6.15 -5.19 -6.60
C LEU A 179 -6.01 -6.72 -6.65
N TYR A 180 -4.80 -7.25 -6.54
CA TYR A 180 -4.60 -8.71 -6.45
C TYR A 180 -5.11 -9.27 -5.10
N HIS A 181 -4.88 -8.60 -3.97
CA HIS A 181 -5.50 -8.97 -2.69
C HIS A 181 -7.03 -9.00 -2.78
N PHE A 182 -7.61 -8.03 -3.50
CA PHE A 182 -9.05 -7.96 -3.73
C PHE A 182 -9.55 -9.14 -4.60
N ASP A 183 -8.86 -9.46 -5.68
CA ASP A 183 -9.19 -10.63 -6.53
C ASP A 183 -9.15 -11.94 -5.73
N LEU A 184 -8.11 -12.15 -4.91
CA LEU A 184 -8.01 -13.32 -4.03
C LEU A 184 -9.19 -13.39 -3.04
N TRP A 185 -9.56 -12.26 -2.44
CA TRP A 185 -10.69 -12.18 -1.55
C TRP A 185 -12.01 -12.52 -2.27
N GLN A 186 -12.25 -11.96 -3.47
CA GLN A 186 -13.44 -12.25 -4.27
C GLN A 186 -13.53 -13.75 -4.63
N ARG A 187 -12.43 -14.37 -5.02
CA ARG A 187 -12.38 -15.81 -5.33
C ARG A 187 -12.74 -16.65 -4.10
N ARG A 188 -12.21 -16.31 -2.95
CA ARG A 188 -12.52 -16.99 -1.69
C ARG A 188 -14.02 -16.87 -1.35
N MET A 189 -14.59 -15.68 -1.44
CA MET A 189 -16.02 -15.44 -1.17
C MET A 189 -16.93 -16.23 -2.12
N LYS A 190 -16.53 -16.45 -3.37
CA LYS A 190 -17.28 -17.29 -4.32
C LYS A 190 -17.24 -18.77 -3.92
N LEU A 191 -16.12 -19.27 -3.42
CA LEU A 191 -15.98 -20.66 -2.98
C LEU A 191 -16.78 -20.96 -1.71
N GLU A 192 -16.90 -20.00 -0.80
CA GLU A 192 -17.66 -20.14 0.45
C GLU A 192 -19.20 -20.10 0.26
N ARG A 193 -19.66 -19.72 -0.94
CA ARG A 193 -21.10 -19.66 -1.30
C ARG A 193 -21.59 -20.90 -2.04
N VAL A 194 -20.73 -21.85 -2.38
CA VAL A 194 -21.03 -23.14 -3.04
C VAL A 194 -21.03 -24.26 -2.00
#